data_c61ac07c7853abbd6674d60f856045a2
#
_entry.id   c61ac07c7853abbd6674d60f856045a2
#
_cell.length_a   1.000
_cell.length_b   1.000
_cell.length_c   1.000
_cell.angle_alpha   90.00
_cell.angle_beta   90.00
_cell.angle_gamma   90.00
#
_symmetry.space_group_name_H-M   'P 1'
#
loop_
_entity.id
_entity.type
_entity.pdbx_description
1 polymer ?
#
loop_
_entity_poly.entity_id
_entity_poly.type
_entity_poly.pdbx_seq_one_letter_code
_entity_poly.pdbx_strand_id
1 'polypeptide(L)'
;MVTYGFFNSVNGDRKYDADQMSQYFKGLIGNGVFESVGSALAVSAGSGMNVEVASGRGVIECKWINNDATIEVPITGSHATLPRYTAVVMRLDKINREMKITTIDGTPAITPVKPSLSNTDTMKDLCLAWVLVPAGSSSISGSNIEDARSTSACGWVTGLVTQLDVSNLYTQWVDLFNAYYEDMNTSFDAWFRDLVGELRVQTSVRQYIKTITRASESDSTTYTFSAQGYVFSGNDIINVYINGLRANPDSDYYVGTTGSSWRVTVPNAKAVGTEIMIEVYKSQIGFNALGISGEVRFIDDQGRIIRV
;
A
#
# COMPACT_ATOMS: atom_id res chain seq x y z
N MET A 1 -45.02 -19.86 19.47
CA MET A 1 -46.23 -20.23 18.69
C MET A 1 -45.77 -20.78 17.36
N VAL A 2 -46.30 -21.90 16.87
CA VAL A 2 -45.98 -22.44 15.53
C VAL A 2 -46.98 -21.87 14.56
N THR A 3 -46.51 -21.26 13.45
CA THR A 3 -47.33 -20.75 12.35
C THR A 3 -47.07 -21.58 11.08
N TYR A 4 -48.08 -21.81 10.31
CA TYR A 4 -48.03 -22.55 9.04
C TYR A 4 -49.00 -21.92 8.03
N GLY A 5 -48.81 -22.19 6.73
CA GLY A 5 -49.60 -21.56 5.71
C GLY A 5 -49.75 -22.35 4.42
N PHE A 6 -50.46 -21.76 3.44
CA PHE A 6 -50.70 -22.26 2.09
C PHE A 6 -51.47 -23.56 1.95
N PHE A 7 -52.33 -23.86 2.92
CA PHE A 7 -53.31 -24.92 2.79
C PHE A 7 -54.59 -24.39 2.15
N ASN A 8 -55.24 -25.19 1.31
CA ASN A 8 -56.51 -24.82 0.72
C ASN A 8 -57.55 -24.57 1.81
N SER A 9 -58.37 -23.55 1.60
CA SER A 9 -59.53 -23.25 2.45
C SER A 9 -60.66 -24.24 2.18
N VAL A 10 -61.26 -24.75 3.26
CA VAL A 10 -62.48 -25.54 3.20
C VAL A 10 -63.57 -24.71 3.88
N ASN A 11 -64.61 -24.37 3.16
CA ASN A 11 -65.72 -23.55 3.65
C ASN A 11 -65.29 -22.17 4.23
N GLY A 12 -64.18 -21.61 3.76
CA GLY A 12 -63.69 -20.30 4.21
C GLY A 12 -62.96 -20.28 5.54
N ASP A 13 -62.50 -21.47 6.03
CA ASP A 13 -61.81 -21.62 7.30
C ASP A 13 -60.41 -21.04 7.32
N ARG A 14 -59.79 -20.75 6.15
CA ARG A 14 -58.44 -20.21 6.02
C ARG A 14 -58.41 -18.91 5.23
N LYS A 15 -57.86 -17.87 5.86
CA LYS A 15 -57.58 -16.57 5.25
C LYS A 15 -56.13 -16.21 5.49
N TYR A 16 -55.44 -15.86 4.46
CA TYR A 16 -54.02 -15.38 4.52
C TYR A 16 -53.96 -13.89 4.37
N ASP A 17 -53.25 -13.24 5.25
CA ASP A 17 -53.04 -11.80 5.19
C ASP A 17 -51.64 -11.46 4.62
N ALA A 18 -51.35 -10.20 4.49
CA ALA A 18 -50.09 -9.70 3.95
C ALA A 18 -48.87 -10.05 4.83
N ASP A 19 -49.09 -10.18 6.12
CA ASP A 19 -47.98 -10.54 7.06
C ASP A 19 -47.64 -12.01 6.97
N GLN A 20 -48.64 -12.88 6.83
CA GLN A 20 -48.42 -14.31 6.57
C GLN A 20 -47.69 -14.51 5.22
N MET A 21 -48.02 -13.77 4.18
CA MET A 21 -47.34 -13.78 2.89
C MET A 21 -45.87 -13.29 3.07
N SER A 22 -45.67 -12.24 3.83
CA SER A 22 -44.32 -11.68 4.09
C SER A 22 -43.46 -12.69 4.86
N GLN A 23 -44.06 -13.47 5.79
CA GLN A 23 -43.33 -14.50 6.53
C GLN A 23 -42.81 -15.63 5.62
N TYR A 24 -43.54 -15.98 4.56
CA TYR A 24 -43.05 -16.94 3.59
C TYR A 24 -41.76 -16.49 2.86
N PHE A 25 -41.69 -15.21 2.53
CA PHE A 25 -40.51 -14.64 1.87
C PHE A 25 -39.38 -14.30 2.85
N LYS A 26 -39.66 -14.25 4.16
CA LYS A 26 -38.68 -13.95 5.18
C LYS A 26 -37.61 -15.03 5.23
N GLY A 27 -36.36 -14.66 4.99
CA GLY A 27 -35.25 -15.60 4.88
C GLY A 27 -34.96 -16.07 3.45
N LEU A 28 -35.88 -15.81 2.50
CA LEU A 28 -35.62 -16.03 1.07
C LEU A 28 -35.10 -14.75 0.37
N ILE A 29 -35.57 -13.59 0.84
CA ILE A 29 -35.23 -12.29 0.26
C ILE A 29 -34.66 -11.42 1.36
N GLY A 30 -33.42 -10.94 1.16
CA GLY A 30 -32.77 -9.98 2.06
C GLY A 30 -33.30 -8.54 1.86
N ASN A 31 -33.03 -7.68 2.85
CA ASN A 31 -33.30 -6.25 2.72
C ASN A 31 -32.28 -5.60 1.79
N GLY A 32 -32.74 -4.71 0.92
CA GLY A 32 -31.83 -3.99 0.01
C GLY A 32 -32.51 -3.49 -1.23
N VAL A 33 -31.69 -3.14 -2.22
CA VAL A 33 -32.09 -2.72 -3.56
C VAL A 33 -31.80 -3.82 -4.56
N PHE A 34 -32.69 -4.03 -5.54
CA PHE A 34 -32.43 -4.97 -6.64
C PHE A 34 -31.45 -4.33 -7.64
N GLU A 35 -30.25 -4.90 -7.73
CA GLU A 35 -29.19 -4.40 -8.61
C GLU A 35 -29.61 -4.43 -10.10
N SER A 36 -30.34 -5.46 -10.50
CA SER A 36 -30.72 -5.70 -11.90
C SER A 36 -32.03 -5.05 -12.31
N VAL A 37 -32.67 -4.22 -11.47
CA VAL A 37 -33.97 -3.59 -11.78
C VAL A 37 -33.83 -2.08 -12.00
N GLY A 38 -34.11 -1.60 -13.18
CA GLY A 38 -33.97 -0.21 -13.57
C GLY A 38 -32.53 0.26 -13.42
N SER A 39 -32.33 1.42 -12.79
CA SER A 39 -31.01 1.92 -12.38
C SER A 39 -30.73 1.69 -10.89
N ALA A 40 -31.39 0.71 -10.28
CA ALA A 40 -31.19 0.29 -8.88
C ALA A 40 -31.34 1.45 -7.88
N LEU A 41 -32.28 2.35 -8.06
CA LEU A 41 -32.51 3.53 -7.21
C LEU A 41 -31.25 4.40 -7.05
N ALA A 42 -30.44 4.54 -8.10
CA ALA A 42 -29.24 5.39 -8.06
C ALA A 42 -29.62 6.85 -7.74
N VAL A 43 -28.79 7.49 -6.92
CA VAL A 43 -28.96 8.89 -6.54
C VAL A 43 -27.94 9.73 -7.30
N SER A 44 -28.45 10.79 -7.96
CA SER A 44 -27.62 11.76 -8.69
C SER A 44 -28.01 13.19 -8.32
N ALA A 45 -27.17 14.15 -8.70
CA ALA A 45 -27.48 15.56 -8.48
C ALA A 45 -28.66 15.99 -9.36
N GLY A 46 -29.65 16.65 -8.76
CA GLY A 46 -30.75 17.28 -9.43
C GLY A 46 -30.54 18.78 -9.64
N SER A 47 -31.63 19.51 -9.91
CA SER A 47 -31.58 20.96 -10.06
C SER A 47 -31.63 21.66 -8.69
N GLY A 48 -30.70 22.59 -8.45
CA GLY A 48 -30.64 23.34 -7.19
C GLY A 48 -30.39 22.46 -5.97
N MET A 49 -31.22 22.59 -4.95
CA MET A 49 -31.15 21.80 -3.71
C MET A 49 -31.99 20.51 -3.79
N ASN A 50 -31.96 19.84 -4.93
CA ASN A 50 -32.62 18.55 -5.13
C ASN A 50 -31.58 17.49 -5.50
N VAL A 51 -31.93 16.25 -5.23
CA VAL A 51 -31.29 15.06 -5.80
C VAL A 51 -32.33 14.30 -6.62
N GLU A 52 -31.87 13.57 -7.61
CA GLU A 52 -32.70 12.68 -8.41
C GLU A 52 -32.46 11.24 -7.96
N VAL A 53 -33.53 10.48 -7.78
CA VAL A 53 -33.49 9.05 -7.54
C VAL A 53 -34.05 8.34 -8.76
N ALA A 54 -33.20 7.59 -9.42
CA ALA A 54 -33.53 6.87 -10.64
C ALA A 54 -34.51 5.71 -10.40
N SER A 55 -35.06 5.16 -11.49
CA SER A 55 -35.92 3.99 -11.41
C SER A 55 -35.26 2.80 -10.76
N GLY A 56 -36.01 1.96 -10.06
CA GLY A 56 -35.50 0.77 -9.39
C GLY A 56 -36.50 0.21 -8.40
N ARG A 57 -36.13 -0.87 -7.75
CA ARG A 57 -36.95 -1.56 -6.77
C ARG A 57 -36.13 -1.86 -5.51
N GLY A 58 -36.80 -1.79 -4.34
CA GLY A 58 -36.18 -2.14 -3.08
C GLY A 58 -37.10 -2.93 -2.16
N VAL A 59 -36.55 -3.61 -1.19
CA VAL A 59 -37.24 -4.43 -0.20
C VAL A 59 -36.73 -4.16 1.20
N ILE A 60 -37.66 -3.98 2.14
CA ILE A 60 -37.39 -3.96 3.59
C ILE A 60 -38.41 -4.86 4.27
N GLU A 61 -37.95 -5.88 4.99
CA GLU A 61 -38.80 -6.86 5.68
C GLU A 61 -39.91 -7.45 4.80
N CYS A 62 -39.55 -7.83 3.58
CA CYS A 62 -40.47 -8.36 2.56
C CYS A 62 -41.58 -7.42 2.11
N LYS A 63 -41.57 -6.18 2.54
CA LYS A 63 -42.35 -5.09 1.94
C LYS A 63 -41.49 -4.45 0.85
N TRP A 64 -42.11 -4.06 -0.27
CA TRP A 64 -41.38 -3.61 -1.43
C TRP A 64 -41.86 -2.22 -1.89
N ILE A 65 -40.93 -1.48 -2.50
CA ILE A 65 -41.17 -0.25 -3.21
C ILE A 65 -40.70 -0.40 -4.66
N ASN A 66 -41.44 0.15 -5.59
CA ASN A 66 -41.05 0.23 -7.00
C ASN A 66 -41.15 1.68 -7.46
N ASN A 67 -40.01 2.22 -7.85
CA ASN A 67 -39.90 3.51 -8.50
C ASN A 67 -39.75 3.27 -10.01
N ASP A 68 -40.71 3.59 -10.81
CA ASP A 68 -40.76 3.31 -12.26
C ASP A 68 -40.15 4.41 -13.11
N ALA A 69 -39.95 5.62 -12.53
CA ALA A 69 -39.36 6.76 -13.20
C ALA A 69 -38.39 7.50 -12.26
N THR A 70 -37.54 8.37 -12.80
CA THR A 70 -36.73 9.28 -11.99
C THR A 70 -37.61 10.24 -11.21
N ILE A 71 -37.38 10.36 -9.91
CA ILE A 71 -38.06 11.29 -9.03
C ILE A 71 -37.08 12.31 -8.45
N GLU A 72 -37.52 13.56 -8.29
CA GLU A 72 -36.78 14.56 -7.53
C GLU A 72 -37.09 14.44 -6.05
N VAL A 73 -36.03 14.49 -5.22
CA VAL A 73 -36.13 14.48 -3.76
C VAL A 73 -35.46 15.74 -3.22
N PRO A 74 -36.22 16.62 -2.55
CA PRO A 74 -35.66 17.85 -2.03
C PRO A 74 -34.73 17.63 -0.87
N ILE A 75 -33.61 18.35 -0.89
CA ILE A 75 -32.66 18.46 0.21
C ILE A 75 -32.95 19.76 0.95
N THR A 76 -33.03 19.70 2.24
CA THR A 76 -33.22 20.90 3.07
C THR A 76 -32.13 21.93 2.78
N GLY A 77 -32.44 23.21 2.72
CA GLY A 77 -31.51 24.30 2.43
C GLY A 77 -30.25 24.24 3.29
N SER A 78 -29.14 24.71 2.73
CA SER A 78 -27.85 24.72 3.42
C SER A 78 -27.85 25.62 4.65
N HIS A 79 -27.06 25.27 5.67
CA HIS A 79 -26.75 26.18 6.78
C HIS A 79 -25.75 27.24 6.30
N ALA A 80 -25.85 28.47 6.80
CA ALA A 80 -25.06 29.60 6.30
C ALA A 80 -23.54 29.39 6.44
N THR A 81 -23.10 28.75 7.52
CA THR A 81 -21.66 28.68 7.88
C THR A 81 -21.14 27.25 8.13
N LEU A 82 -22.00 26.27 8.29
CA LEU A 82 -21.62 24.92 8.67
C LEU A 82 -22.13 23.88 7.64
N PRO A 83 -21.32 22.94 7.21
CA PRO A 83 -21.76 21.82 6.39
C PRO A 83 -22.54 20.78 7.22
N ARG A 84 -23.34 19.95 6.54
CA ARG A 84 -23.98 18.78 7.15
C ARG A 84 -24.06 17.62 6.16
N TYR A 85 -24.24 16.41 6.66
CA TYR A 85 -24.70 15.29 5.85
C TYR A 85 -26.22 15.18 5.88
N THR A 86 -26.80 14.80 4.76
CA THR A 86 -28.20 14.40 4.63
C THR A 86 -28.22 12.99 4.03
N ALA A 87 -28.96 12.07 4.62
CA ALA A 87 -29.18 10.73 4.06
C ALA A 87 -30.39 10.74 3.13
N VAL A 88 -30.25 10.19 1.94
CA VAL A 88 -31.38 9.83 1.07
C VAL A 88 -31.71 8.38 1.37
N VAL A 89 -32.90 8.12 1.89
CA VAL A 89 -33.28 6.81 2.40
C VAL A 89 -34.52 6.24 1.77
N MET A 90 -34.55 4.94 1.63
CA MET A 90 -35.75 4.15 1.45
C MET A 90 -36.26 3.78 2.84
N ARG A 91 -37.45 4.23 3.21
CA ARG A 91 -38.08 4.07 4.52
C ARG A 91 -39.26 3.15 4.49
N LEU A 92 -39.30 2.16 5.37
CA LEU A 92 -40.49 1.39 5.73
C LEU A 92 -41.10 2.01 6.99
N ASP A 93 -42.33 2.46 6.92
CA ASP A 93 -43.18 2.92 8.03
C ASP A 93 -44.35 1.95 8.23
N LYS A 94 -44.27 1.12 9.26
CA LYS A 94 -45.31 0.13 9.56
C LYS A 94 -46.53 0.74 10.22
N ILE A 95 -46.39 1.90 10.88
CA ILE A 95 -47.53 2.59 11.51
C ILE A 95 -48.41 3.17 10.43
N ASN A 96 -47.81 3.90 9.48
CA ASN A 96 -48.53 4.48 8.36
C ASN A 96 -48.77 3.47 7.21
N ARG A 97 -48.17 2.27 7.31
CA ARG A 97 -48.25 1.21 6.29
C ARG A 97 -47.82 1.67 4.91
N GLU A 98 -46.70 2.36 4.84
CA GLU A 98 -46.15 2.91 3.60
C GLU A 98 -44.64 2.61 3.47
N MET A 99 -44.16 2.62 2.25
CA MET A 99 -42.75 2.75 1.92
C MET A 99 -42.56 4.00 1.06
N LYS A 100 -41.51 4.77 1.37
CA LYS A 100 -41.21 5.99 0.64
C LYS A 100 -39.71 6.24 0.54
N ILE A 101 -39.31 7.01 -0.45
CA ILE A 101 -37.98 7.60 -0.54
C ILE A 101 -38.06 9.00 0.08
N THR A 102 -37.20 9.26 1.04
CA THR A 102 -37.19 10.51 1.83
C THR A 102 -35.80 10.87 2.27
N THR A 103 -35.63 11.98 2.97
CA THR A 103 -34.33 12.44 3.49
C THR A 103 -34.32 12.49 5.01
N ILE A 104 -33.10 12.32 5.57
CA ILE A 104 -32.82 12.52 7.00
C ILE A 104 -31.66 13.49 7.10
N ASP A 105 -31.89 14.65 7.69
CA ASP A 105 -30.84 15.64 7.87
C ASP A 105 -30.00 15.34 9.10
N GLY A 106 -28.68 15.45 8.94
CA GLY A 106 -27.75 15.48 10.06
C GLY A 106 -27.63 16.88 10.67
N THR A 107 -26.93 16.99 11.78
CA THR A 107 -26.67 18.25 12.45
C THR A 107 -25.54 19.01 11.74
N PRO A 108 -25.71 20.29 11.40
CA PRO A 108 -24.64 21.11 10.87
C PRO A 108 -23.49 21.25 11.88
N ALA A 109 -22.25 20.99 11.45
CA ALA A 109 -21.06 21.05 12.29
C ALA A 109 -19.82 21.34 11.44
N ILE A 110 -18.72 21.81 12.07
CA ILE A 110 -17.42 22.00 11.41
C ILE A 110 -16.93 20.68 10.80
N THR A 111 -17.11 19.57 11.52
CA THR A 111 -16.89 18.21 11.05
C THR A 111 -18.23 17.48 11.10
N PRO A 112 -19.01 17.47 10.01
CA PRO A 112 -20.34 16.89 10.01
C PRO A 112 -20.27 15.36 10.10
N VAL A 113 -21.23 14.77 10.80
CA VAL A 113 -21.41 13.33 10.95
C VAL A 113 -22.63 12.88 10.17
N LYS A 114 -22.57 11.70 9.58
CA LYS A 114 -23.72 11.06 8.91
C LYS A 114 -24.84 10.83 9.90
N PRO A 115 -26.11 11.16 9.57
CA PRO A 115 -27.23 10.97 10.48
C PRO A 115 -27.48 9.49 10.75
N SER A 116 -28.03 9.19 11.93
CA SER A 116 -28.42 7.84 12.29
C SER A 116 -29.66 7.40 11.52
N LEU A 117 -29.63 6.19 10.99
CA LEU A 117 -30.75 5.55 10.32
C LEU A 117 -31.68 4.90 11.34
N SER A 118 -32.98 4.96 11.11
CA SER A 118 -33.95 4.26 11.96
C SER A 118 -33.90 2.76 11.72
N ASN A 119 -33.82 2.00 12.81
CA ASN A 119 -33.90 0.54 12.79
C ASN A 119 -34.68 0.06 14.00
N THR A 120 -35.98 0.36 14.00
CA THR A 120 -36.91 -0.02 15.07
C THR A 120 -37.94 -1.04 14.55
N ASP A 121 -38.75 -1.57 15.45
CA ASP A 121 -39.81 -2.51 15.05
C ASP A 121 -40.87 -1.85 14.14
N THR A 122 -41.03 -0.53 14.23
CA THR A 122 -42.06 0.21 13.47
C THR A 122 -41.53 0.98 12.29
N MET A 123 -40.22 1.31 12.27
CA MET A 123 -39.60 2.13 11.23
C MET A 123 -38.22 1.60 10.88
N LYS A 124 -37.96 1.40 9.59
CA LYS A 124 -36.63 0.96 9.09
C LYS A 124 -36.22 1.77 7.88
N ASP A 125 -34.96 2.18 7.90
CA ASP A 125 -34.32 2.94 6.84
C ASP A 125 -33.20 2.15 6.20
N LEU A 126 -33.10 2.21 4.87
CA LEU A 126 -31.93 1.84 4.11
C LEU A 126 -31.42 3.06 3.35
N CYS A 127 -30.15 3.42 3.53
CA CYS A 127 -29.58 4.61 2.93
C CYS A 127 -29.13 4.34 1.49
N LEU A 128 -29.73 5.05 0.53
CA LEU A 128 -29.35 4.98 -0.89
C LEU A 128 -28.09 5.80 -1.15
N ALA A 129 -27.99 6.98 -0.55
CA ALA A 129 -26.80 7.84 -0.67
C ALA A 129 -26.66 8.79 0.53
N TRP A 130 -25.42 9.15 0.83
CA TRP A 130 -25.08 10.24 1.73
C TRP A 130 -24.77 11.48 0.92
N VAL A 131 -25.42 12.59 1.23
CA VAL A 131 -25.25 13.88 0.57
C VAL A 131 -24.58 14.84 1.50
N LEU A 132 -23.36 15.27 1.18
CA LEU A 132 -22.70 16.36 1.88
C LEU A 132 -23.28 17.69 1.38
N VAL A 133 -23.92 18.45 2.24
CA VAL A 133 -24.46 19.77 1.96
C VAL A 133 -23.46 20.82 2.45
N PRO A 134 -22.70 21.48 1.55
CA PRO A 134 -21.74 22.50 1.97
C PRO A 134 -22.44 23.74 2.58
N ALA A 135 -21.73 24.46 3.40
CA ALA A 135 -22.22 25.73 3.95
C ALA A 135 -22.52 26.75 2.83
N GLY A 136 -23.63 27.46 2.93
CA GLY A 136 -24.01 28.51 1.99
C GLY A 136 -24.27 28.03 0.54
N SER A 137 -24.38 26.73 0.33
CA SER A 137 -24.61 26.17 -1.02
C SER A 137 -26.09 26.37 -1.46
N SER A 138 -26.28 26.71 -2.71
CA SER A 138 -27.61 26.82 -3.37
C SER A 138 -27.88 25.61 -4.26
N SER A 139 -26.96 24.68 -4.41
CA SER A 139 -27.12 23.48 -5.22
C SER A 139 -26.29 22.32 -4.72
N ILE A 140 -26.69 21.11 -5.06
CA ILE A 140 -25.96 19.88 -4.81
C ILE A 140 -25.23 19.47 -6.10
N SER A 141 -23.96 19.13 -6.01
CA SER A 141 -23.16 18.58 -7.13
C SER A 141 -22.96 17.07 -6.97
N GLY A 142 -22.63 16.38 -8.06
CA GLY A 142 -22.34 14.95 -8.04
C GLY A 142 -21.19 14.57 -7.08
N SER A 143 -20.21 15.44 -6.89
CA SER A 143 -19.11 15.24 -5.94
C SER A 143 -19.53 15.29 -4.46
N ASN A 144 -20.72 15.79 -4.18
CA ASN A 144 -21.29 15.83 -2.84
C ASN A 144 -22.06 14.55 -2.48
N ILE A 145 -22.25 13.64 -3.43
CA ILE A 145 -23.08 12.44 -3.27
C ILE A 145 -22.16 11.22 -3.15
N GLU A 146 -22.27 10.54 -2.04
CA GLU A 146 -21.60 9.26 -1.79
C GLU A 146 -22.64 8.14 -1.88
N ASP A 147 -22.49 7.24 -2.83
CA ASP A 147 -23.37 6.07 -2.99
C ASP A 147 -23.22 5.14 -1.77
N ALA A 148 -24.35 4.85 -1.11
CA ALA A 148 -24.39 3.98 0.06
C ALA A 148 -24.92 2.58 -0.26
N ARG A 149 -25.30 2.32 -1.50
CA ARG A 149 -25.73 0.99 -1.97
C ARG A 149 -24.54 0.05 -1.98
N SER A 150 -24.75 -1.25 -1.83
CA SER A 150 -23.72 -2.28 -1.60
C SER A 150 -22.91 -2.15 -0.31
N THR A 151 -23.33 -1.28 0.60
CA THR A 151 -22.70 -1.12 1.91
C THR A 151 -23.60 -1.67 3.03
N SER A 152 -23.11 -1.65 4.27
CA SER A 152 -23.92 -2.01 5.45
C SER A 152 -25.15 -1.09 5.65
N ALA A 153 -25.16 0.11 5.06
CA ALA A 153 -26.28 1.04 5.14
C ALA A 153 -27.40 0.71 4.17
N CYS A 154 -27.09 0.03 3.04
CA CYS A 154 -28.06 -0.45 2.05
C CYS A 154 -27.41 -1.54 1.19
N GLY A 155 -27.67 -2.79 1.48
CA GLY A 155 -27.17 -3.93 0.68
C GLY A 155 -27.94 -4.11 -0.62
N TRP A 156 -27.40 -4.95 -1.50
CA TRP A 156 -28.16 -5.51 -2.61
C TRP A 156 -29.15 -6.56 -2.11
N VAL A 157 -30.33 -6.64 -2.71
CA VAL A 157 -31.22 -7.75 -2.47
C VAL A 157 -30.56 -9.00 -3.01
N THR A 158 -30.32 -9.92 -2.12
CA THR A 158 -29.73 -11.20 -2.44
C THR A 158 -30.75 -12.28 -2.11
N GLY A 159 -30.88 -13.28 -2.99
CA GLY A 159 -31.70 -14.45 -2.74
C GLY A 159 -30.99 -15.47 -1.82
N LEU A 160 -31.41 -16.72 -1.90
CA LEU A 160 -30.89 -17.84 -1.09
C LEU A 160 -29.34 -18.01 -1.10
N VAL A 161 -28.66 -17.44 -2.07
CA VAL A 161 -27.18 -17.54 -2.22
C VAL A 161 -26.43 -16.71 -1.17
N THR A 162 -27.04 -15.76 -0.48
CA THR A 162 -26.38 -14.98 0.60
C THR A 162 -26.17 -15.74 1.89
N GLN A 163 -26.74 -16.93 2.03
CA GLN A 163 -26.49 -17.78 3.20
C GLN A 163 -25.24 -18.65 3.07
N LEU A 164 -24.51 -18.57 1.95
CA LEU A 164 -23.17 -19.09 1.92
C LEU A 164 -22.28 -18.17 2.76
N ASP A 165 -21.90 -18.65 3.94
CA ASP A 165 -20.89 -18.00 4.75
C ASP A 165 -19.55 -18.03 3.99
N VAL A 166 -19.29 -16.99 3.24
CA VAL A 166 -18.04 -16.80 2.49
C VAL A 166 -16.90 -16.26 3.38
N SER A 167 -17.17 -15.98 4.67
CA SER A 167 -16.19 -15.45 5.61
C SER A 167 -15.00 -16.38 5.74
N ASN A 168 -15.25 -17.69 5.88
CA ASN A 168 -14.22 -18.70 5.94
C ASN A 168 -13.42 -18.80 4.64
N LEU A 169 -14.08 -18.68 3.49
CA LEU A 169 -13.42 -18.70 2.19
C LEU A 169 -12.53 -17.44 2.01
N TYR A 170 -13.04 -16.27 2.40
CA TYR A 170 -12.29 -15.03 2.38
C TYR A 170 -11.07 -15.08 3.31
N THR A 171 -11.25 -15.59 4.53
CA THR A 171 -10.14 -15.77 5.49
C THR A 171 -9.08 -16.71 4.92
N GLN A 172 -9.46 -17.86 4.38
CA GLN A 172 -8.52 -18.79 3.73
C GLN A 172 -7.79 -18.14 2.56
N TRP A 173 -8.48 -17.34 1.77
CA TRP A 173 -7.85 -16.61 0.67
C TRP A 173 -6.84 -15.58 1.16
N VAL A 174 -7.17 -14.80 2.19
CA VAL A 174 -6.27 -13.81 2.81
C VAL A 174 -5.05 -14.50 3.41
N ASP A 175 -5.25 -15.61 4.13
CA ASP A 175 -4.16 -16.38 4.74
C ASP A 175 -3.21 -16.95 3.66
N LEU A 176 -3.77 -17.50 2.59
CA LEU A 176 -3.00 -18.00 1.46
C LEU A 176 -2.23 -16.88 0.74
N PHE A 177 -2.87 -15.73 0.54
CA PHE A 177 -2.24 -14.56 -0.07
C PHE A 177 -1.08 -14.04 0.77
N ASN A 178 -1.27 -13.92 2.09
CA ASN A 178 -0.23 -13.47 3.01
C ASN A 178 0.94 -14.45 3.07
N ALA A 179 0.67 -15.76 3.13
CA ALA A 179 1.69 -16.79 3.11
C ALA A 179 2.52 -16.75 1.81
N TYR A 180 1.85 -16.58 0.66
CA TYR A 180 2.54 -16.45 -0.63
C TYR A 180 3.39 -15.17 -0.70
N TYR A 181 2.88 -14.06 -0.16
CA TYR A 181 3.60 -12.79 -0.12
C TYR A 181 4.84 -12.86 0.78
N GLU A 182 4.74 -13.50 1.94
CA GLU A 182 5.87 -13.73 2.85
C GLU A 182 6.94 -14.64 2.24
N ASP A 183 6.53 -15.72 1.56
CA ASP A 183 7.43 -16.63 0.86
C ASP A 183 8.17 -15.92 -0.28
N MET A 184 7.46 -15.12 -1.06
CA MET A 184 8.04 -14.31 -2.13
C MET A 184 9.05 -13.29 -1.60
N ASN A 185 8.74 -12.59 -0.51
CA ASN A 185 9.67 -11.64 0.12
C ASN A 185 10.92 -12.36 0.66
N THR A 186 10.74 -13.50 1.32
CA THR A 186 11.85 -14.30 1.84
C THR A 186 12.76 -14.80 0.72
N SER A 187 12.17 -15.28 -0.38
CA SER A 187 12.89 -15.73 -1.58
C SER A 187 13.62 -14.58 -2.25
N PHE A 188 12.99 -13.41 -2.36
CA PHE A 188 13.62 -12.20 -2.90
C PHE A 188 14.79 -11.73 -2.04
N ASP A 189 14.63 -11.70 -0.73
CA ASP A 189 15.70 -11.32 0.22
C ASP A 189 16.89 -12.29 0.14
N ALA A 190 16.62 -13.57 0.03
CA ALA A 190 17.65 -14.59 -0.14
C ALA A 190 18.41 -14.40 -1.46
N TRP A 191 17.70 -14.24 -2.57
CA TRP A 191 18.28 -13.96 -3.89
C TRP A 191 19.09 -12.66 -3.88
N PHE A 192 18.56 -11.60 -3.29
CA PHE A 192 19.24 -10.30 -3.23
C PHE A 192 20.53 -10.38 -2.39
N ARG A 193 20.52 -11.09 -1.27
CA ARG A 193 21.72 -11.32 -0.45
C ARG A 193 22.78 -12.10 -1.21
N ASP A 194 22.37 -13.12 -1.97
CA ASP A 194 23.27 -13.93 -2.78
C ASP A 194 23.88 -13.09 -3.91
N LEU A 195 23.07 -12.33 -4.62
CA LEU A 195 23.52 -11.39 -5.64
C LEU A 195 24.51 -10.36 -5.09
N VAL A 196 24.22 -9.76 -3.93
CA VAL A 196 25.14 -8.82 -3.26
C VAL A 196 26.42 -9.53 -2.85
N GLY A 197 26.35 -10.80 -2.43
CA GLY A 197 27.50 -11.65 -2.14
C GLY A 197 28.39 -11.85 -3.37
N GLU A 198 27.82 -12.24 -4.49
CA GLU A 198 28.52 -12.42 -5.76
C GLU A 198 29.15 -11.11 -6.28
N LEU A 199 28.39 -10.00 -6.23
CA LEU A 199 28.91 -8.68 -6.62
C LEU A 199 30.08 -8.23 -5.73
N ARG A 200 30.08 -8.56 -4.43
CA ARG A 200 31.19 -8.29 -3.54
C ARG A 200 32.47 -9.05 -3.92
N VAL A 201 32.33 -10.24 -4.45
CA VAL A 201 33.45 -11.05 -4.94
C VAL A 201 33.99 -10.54 -6.28
N GLN A 202 33.12 -10.05 -7.16
CA GLN A 202 33.48 -9.61 -8.52
C GLN A 202 33.88 -8.14 -8.61
N THR A 203 33.39 -7.25 -7.76
CA THR A 203 33.81 -5.85 -7.71
C THR A 203 35.01 -5.68 -6.79
N SER A 204 36.18 -6.13 -7.23
CA SER A 204 37.43 -5.64 -6.68
C SER A 204 37.59 -4.16 -7.08
N VAL A 205 37.09 -3.25 -6.26
CA VAL A 205 37.47 -1.82 -6.41
C VAL A 205 38.95 -1.75 -6.13
N ARG A 206 39.75 -1.54 -7.18
CA ARG A 206 41.21 -1.42 -7.03
C ARG A 206 41.49 -0.06 -6.44
N GLN A 207 41.95 -0.03 -5.20
CA GLN A 207 42.48 1.18 -4.62
C GLN A 207 43.88 1.44 -5.14
N TYR A 208 44.10 2.65 -5.64
CA TYR A 208 45.39 3.13 -6.08
C TYR A 208 46.06 3.91 -4.96
N ILE A 209 47.30 3.50 -4.62
CA ILE A 209 48.15 4.18 -3.64
C ILE A 209 49.48 4.49 -4.32
N LYS A 210 49.90 5.73 -4.23
CA LYS A 210 51.15 6.20 -4.82
C LYS A 210 52.04 6.77 -3.70
N THR A 211 53.27 6.32 -3.66
CA THR A 211 54.28 6.85 -2.75
C THR A 211 55.55 7.20 -3.55
N ILE A 212 56.09 8.39 -3.29
CA ILE A 212 57.34 8.82 -3.90
C ILE A 212 58.34 9.04 -2.77
N THR A 213 59.53 8.46 -2.94
CA THR A 213 60.65 8.66 -2.03
C THR A 213 61.91 8.96 -2.83
N ARG A 214 62.91 9.55 -2.19
CA ARG A 214 64.18 9.81 -2.83
C ARG A 214 65.27 9.05 -2.10
N ALA A 215 66.21 8.51 -2.86
CA ALA A 215 67.41 7.88 -2.29
C ALA A 215 68.16 8.89 -1.46
N SER A 216 68.49 8.55 -0.19
CA SER A 216 69.29 9.34 0.71
C SER A 216 70.76 8.92 0.64
N GLU A 217 71.68 9.72 1.23
CA GLU A 217 73.12 9.49 1.25
C GLU A 217 73.55 8.18 1.95
N SER A 218 72.70 7.53 2.70
CA SER A 218 73.00 6.20 3.27
C SER A 218 72.56 5.15 2.26
N ASP A 219 73.43 4.18 1.95
CA ASP A 219 73.26 3.03 1.06
C ASP A 219 72.01 2.21 1.27
N SER A 220 70.84 2.88 1.34
CA SER A 220 69.57 2.19 1.54
C SER A 220 69.13 1.60 0.21
N THR A 221 69.15 0.30 0.13
CA THR A 221 68.57 -0.45 -0.98
C THR A 221 67.11 -0.81 -0.69
N THR A 222 66.62 -0.49 0.50
CA THR A 222 65.28 -0.90 0.95
C THR A 222 64.39 0.30 1.20
N TYR A 223 63.27 0.35 0.53
CA TYR A 223 62.23 1.38 0.64
C TYR A 223 61.01 0.76 1.27
N THR A 224 60.58 1.26 2.41
CA THR A 224 59.40 0.80 3.12
C THR A 224 58.26 1.73 2.80
N PHE A 225 57.12 1.20 2.44
CA PHE A 225 55.89 1.98 2.31
C PHE A 225 54.78 1.35 3.14
N SER A 226 54.06 2.18 3.78
CA SER A 226 52.86 1.81 4.54
C SER A 226 51.78 2.84 4.24
N ALA A 227 50.54 2.40 4.02
CA ALA A 227 49.42 3.28 3.98
C ALA A 227 48.60 3.07 5.25
N GLN A 228 48.38 4.14 5.96
CA GLN A 228 47.67 4.11 7.24
C GLN A 228 46.25 3.50 7.08
N GLY A 229 45.98 2.43 7.81
CA GLY A 229 44.68 1.74 7.77
C GLY A 229 44.54 0.63 6.71
N TYR A 230 45.61 0.31 5.95
CA TYR A 230 45.53 -0.75 4.93
C TYR A 230 46.47 -1.93 5.23
N VAL A 231 45.93 -3.13 5.09
CA VAL A 231 46.68 -4.36 5.08
C VAL A 231 46.98 -4.76 3.65
N PHE A 232 48.23 -4.93 3.27
CA PHE A 232 48.62 -5.38 1.94
C PHE A 232 48.47 -6.90 1.84
N SER A 233 48.14 -7.42 0.67
CA SER A 233 47.99 -8.85 0.38
C SER A 233 48.89 -9.28 -0.77
N GLY A 234 49.24 -10.56 -0.86
CA GLY A 234 50.04 -11.10 -1.96
C GLY A 234 49.43 -10.96 -3.35
N ASN A 235 48.13 -10.58 -3.43
CA ASN A 235 47.42 -10.37 -4.66
C ASN A 235 47.44 -8.91 -5.13
N ASP A 236 48.03 -8.00 -4.35
CA ASP A 236 48.14 -6.59 -4.73
C ASP A 236 49.17 -6.44 -5.87
N ILE A 237 48.88 -5.57 -6.83
CA ILE A 237 49.78 -5.27 -7.94
C ILE A 237 50.66 -4.11 -7.53
N ILE A 238 52.01 -4.35 -7.48
CA ILE A 238 52.96 -3.34 -7.14
C ILE A 238 53.81 -3.01 -8.36
N ASN A 239 53.80 -1.74 -8.74
CA ASN A 239 54.71 -1.20 -9.79
C ASN A 239 55.73 -0.28 -9.13
N VAL A 240 57.00 -0.43 -9.52
CA VAL A 240 58.08 0.42 -9.08
C VAL A 240 58.67 1.18 -10.28
N TYR A 241 58.90 2.48 -10.11
CA TYR A 241 59.54 3.34 -11.10
C TYR A 241 60.78 3.95 -10.47
N ILE A 242 61.85 3.95 -11.24
CA ILE A 242 63.13 4.58 -10.85
C ILE A 242 63.42 5.71 -11.80
N ASN A 243 63.48 6.93 -11.31
CA ASN A 243 63.57 8.16 -12.14
C ASN A 243 62.57 8.19 -13.28
N GLY A 244 61.33 7.79 -13.01
CA GLY A 244 60.23 7.74 -13.97
C GLY A 244 60.22 6.55 -14.93
N LEU A 245 61.21 5.67 -14.92
CA LEU A 245 61.27 4.44 -15.72
C LEU A 245 60.72 3.28 -14.91
N ARG A 246 59.83 2.47 -15.50
CA ARG A 246 59.28 1.27 -14.86
C ARG A 246 60.39 0.24 -14.66
N ALA A 247 60.56 -0.20 -13.44
CA ALA A 247 61.51 -1.25 -13.06
C ALA A 247 60.89 -2.64 -13.29
N ASN A 248 61.70 -3.65 -13.60
CA ASN A 248 61.22 -5.03 -13.78
C ASN A 248 61.19 -5.74 -12.43
N PRO A 249 60.08 -6.44 -12.11
CA PRO A 249 60.00 -7.32 -10.96
C PRO A 249 61.10 -8.40 -11.01
N ASP A 250 61.57 -8.82 -9.84
CA ASP A 250 62.53 -9.92 -9.64
C ASP A 250 63.93 -9.71 -10.22
N SER A 251 64.13 -8.61 -10.96
CA SER A 251 65.47 -8.21 -11.42
C SER A 251 65.93 -6.84 -10.89
N ASP A 252 65.05 -5.86 -11.01
CA ASP A 252 65.33 -4.47 -10.63
C ASP A 252 64.84 -4.12 -9.24
N TYR A 253 63.85 -4.88 -8.77
CA TYR A 253 63.35 -4.80 -7.39
C TYR A 253 62.71 -6.10 -6.90
N TYR A 254 62.68 -6.27 -5.58
CA TYR A 254 62.01 -7.36 -4.90
C TYR A 254 61.01 -6.80 -3.90
N VAL A 255 59.89 -7.44 -3.78
CA VAL A 255 58.85 -7.05 -2.81
C VAL A 255 58.82 -8.06 -1.67
N GLY A 256 58.97 -7.58 -0.45
CA GLY A 256 58.92 -8.39 0.77
C GLY A 256 57.96 -7.79 1.81
N THR A 257 57.48 -8.60 2.74
CA THR A 257 56.61 -8.15 3.83
C THR A 257 57.34 -8.23 5.17
N THR A 258 57.15 -7.24 6.03
CA THR A 258 57.60 -7.28 7.43
C THR A 258 56.44 -6.74 8.27
N GLY A 259 55.68 -7.66 8.92
CA GLY A 259 54.49 -7.30 9.66
C GLY A 259 53.42 -6.70 8.74
N SER A 260 52.86 -5.56 9.10
CA SER A 260 51.86 -4.83 8.31
C SER A 260 52.46 -3.90 7.25
N SER A 261 53.77 -3.88 7.08
CA SER A 261 54.44 -2.99 6.13
C SER A 261 55.06 -3.79 4.98
N TRP A 262 54.99 -3.23 3.77
CA TRP A 262 55.66 -3.76 2.60
C TRP A 262 57.01 -3.08 2.41
N ARG A 263 57.97 -3.84 1.96
CA ARG A 263 59.30 -3.35 1.59
C ARG A 263 59.55 -3.60 0.12
N VAL A 264 60.04 -2.59 -0.57
CA VAL A 264 60.61 -2.71 -1.89
C VAL A 264 62.13 -2.65 -1.75
N THR A 265 62.82 -3.70 -2.15
CA THR A 265 64.27 -3.79 -2.17
C THR A 265 64.73 -3.61 -3.60
N VAL A 266 65.61 -2.63 -3.81
CA VAL A 266 66.28 -2.40 -5.08
C VAL A 266 67.71 -2.94 -4.94
N PRO A 267 68.13 -4.01 -5.66
CA PRO A 267 69.34 -4.77 -5.37
C PRO A 267 70.64 -3.93 -5.42
N ASN A 268 70.66 -2.88 -6.19
CA ASN A 268 71.81 -2.02 -6.32
C ASN A 268 71.52 -0.64 -5.72
N ALA A 269 72.43 -0.16 -4.88
CA ALA A 269 72.34 1.20 -4.34
C ALA A 269 72.21 2.23 -5.44
N LYS A 270 71.28 3.14 -5.30
CA LYS A 270 71.02 4.21 -6.27
C LYS A 270 71.75 5.48 -5.85
N ALA A 271 72.13 6.28 -6.82
CA ALA A 271 72.73 7.57 -6.57
C ALA A 271 71.83 8.47 -5.73
N VAL A 272 72.42 9.28 -4.86
CA VAL A 272 71.71 10.28 -4.05
C VAL A 272 70.78 11.14 -4.94
N GLY A 273 69.57 11.28 -4.49
CA GLY A 273 68.51 12.04 -5.24
C GLY A 273 67.72 11.21 -6.26
N THR A 274 68.08 9.94 -6.50
CA THR A 274 67.25 9.05 -7.35
C THR A 274 65.83 8.98 -6.81
N GLU A 275 64.86 9.23 -7.67
CA GLU A 275 63.48 9.15 -7.31
C GLU A 275 62.99 7.69 -7.43
N ILE A 276 62.41 7.17 -6.37
CA ILE A 276 61.75 5.86 -6.32
C ILE A 276 60.26 6.11 -6.14
N MET A 277 59.46 5.77 -7.14
CA MET A 277 58.00 5.86 -7.10
C MET A 277 57.43 4.44 -7.01
N ILE A 278 56.58 4.22 -6.05
CA ILE A 278 55.89 2.94 -5.81
C ILE A 278 54.39 3.17 -5.97
N GLU A 279 53.76 2.42 -6.85
CA GLU A 279 52.34 2.38 -7.07
C GLU A 279 51.79 1.02 -6.66
N VAL A 280 50.72 1.05 -5.87
CA VAL A 280 50.03 -0.15 -5.42
C VAL A 280 48.59 -0.12 -5.84
N TYR A 281 48.16 -1.14 -6.57
CA TYR A 281 46.77 -1.39 -6.90
C TYR A 281 46.27 -2.55 -6.03
N LYS A 282 45.46 -2.23 -5.04
CA LYS A 282 44.91 -3.21 -4.13
C LYS A 282 43.90 -4.10 -4.83
N SER A 283 44.07 -5.40 -4.73
CA SER A 283 43.18 -6.40 -5.36
C SER A 283 41.87 -6.57 -4.64
N GLN A 284 41.76 -6.24 -3.37
CA GLN A 284 40.55 -6.33 -2.57
C GLN A 284 40.46 -5.16 -1.58
N ILE A 285 39.42 -4.35 -1.70
CA ILE A 285 38.90 -3.56 -0.58
C ILE A 285 37.73 -4.37 -0.03
N GLY A 286 37.94 -5.05 1.10
CA GLY A 286 36.79 -5.56 1.85
C GLY A 286 35.94 -4.36 2.28
N PHE A 287 34.64 -4.41 2.07
CA PHE A 287 33.66 -3.41 2.55
C PHE A 287 33.76 -3.20 4.08
N ASN A 288 34.43 -4.10 4.80
CA ASN A 288 34.74 -3.98 6.23
C ASN A 288 35.76 -2.86 6.56
N ALA A 289 36.48 -2.33 5.57
CA ALA A 289 37.45 -1.24 5.80
C ALA A 289 36.76 0.12 6.08
N LEU A 290 35.47 0.26 5.83
CA LEU A 290 34.71 1.49 6.08
C LEU A 290 33.95 1.49 7.42
N GLY A 291 34.18 0.50 8.30
CA GLY A 291 33.57 0.47 9.63
C GLY A 291 32.04 0.34 9.63
N ILE A 292 31.47 -0.16 8.55
CA ILE A 292 30.02 -0.30 8.37
C ILE A 292 29.66 -1.75 8.68
N SER A 293 29.17 -1.99 9.89
CA SER A 293 28.61 -3.27 10.27
C SER A 293 27.30 -3.51 9.51
N GLY A 294 27.37 -4.29 8.43
CA GLY A 294 26.19 -4.98 7.89
C GLY A 294 25.10 -4.16 7.18
N GLU A 295 25.14 -2.84 7.17
CA GLU A 295 24.16 -2.02 6.46
C GLU A 295 24.66 -1.64 5.05
N VAL A 296 23.91 -2.02 4.02
CA VAL A 296 24.11 -1.50 2.67
C VAL A 296 23.57 -0.07 2.65
N ARG A 297 24.44 0.91 2.45
CA ARG A 297 24.05 2.30 2.32
C ARG A 297 24.11 2.68 0.84
N PHE A 298 22.98 3.08 0.31
CA PHE A 298 22.91 3.69 -1.02
C PHE A 298 23.24 5.19 -0.91
N ILE A 299 23.96 5.69 -1.89
CA ILE A 299 24.31 7.12 -1.97
C ILE A 299 23.52 7.68 -3.16
N ASP A 300 22.80 8.79 -2.95
CA ASP A 300 22.11 9.49 -4.03
C ASP A 300 23.12 10.23 -4.95
N ASP A 301 22.62 10.78 -6.02
CA ASP A 301 23.38 11.56 -7.00
C ASP A 301 24.01 12.85 -6.42
N GLN A 302 23.64 13.23 -5.20
CA GLN A 302 24.19 14.34 -4.44
C GLN A 302 25.17 13.90 -3.34
N GLY A 303 25.51 12.58 -3.27
CA GLY A 303 26.44 12.04 -2.29
C GLY A 303 25.86 11.83 -0.89
N ARG A 304 24.52 11.87 -0.72
CA ARG A 304 23.87 11.67 0.56
C ARG A 304 23.51 10.21 0.76
N ILE A 305 23.68 9.71 1.99
CA ILE A 305 23.34 8.33 2.34
C ILE A 305 21.81 8.18 2.40
N ILE A 306 21.28 7.29 1.57
CA ILE A 306 19.87 6.89 1.61
C ILE A 306 19.75 5.71 2.58
N ARG A 307 18.91 5.85 3.61
CA ARG A 307 18.48 4.71 4.44
C ARG A 307 17.30 4.03 3.73
N VAL A 308 17.44 2.77 3.46
CA VAL A 308 16.34 1.91 2.99
C VAL A 308 15.75 1.17 4.19
#